data_49eb7057d2014d6707ccc06bf92cb7b8
#
_entry.id   49eb7057d2014d6707ccc06bf92cb7b8
#
_cell.length_a   1.000
_cell.length_b   1.000
_cell.length_c   1.000
_cell.angle_alpha   90.00
_cell.angle_beta   90.00
_cell.angle_gamma   90.00
#
_symmetry.space_group_name_H-M   'P 1'
#
loop_
_entity.id
_entity.type
_entity.pdbx_description
1 polymer ?
#
loop_
_entity_poly.entity_id
_entity_poly.type
_entity_poly.pdbx_seq_one_letter_code
_entity_poly.pdbx_strand_id
1 'polypeptide(L)'
;MDINKVTAVYFVGAGGIGMSALIRYFLAKGKRVGGYDKTPSDLTEELKKEGADIHYEDNVALIGEAFKSPDDTLVVYTPAVPESHTELTYFRAHGFEVMKRARVLGEITKSSRGLCVAGTHGKTTTSSMLAHLLKQSPVDCNAFLGGILKNYESNLMLSDTSDFTVIEADEFDRSFHWLTPYMAVITSADPDHLDIYGTAEAYRESFEKFTSLIRPDGCLLIKKGINVTPRLQEGVKEYTYSVTEIADFYAENIRICDGNITFDFVGPEIRIPDVELGVPCLLYTSPRP
;
A
#
# COMPACT_ATOMS: atom_id res chain seq x y z
N MET A 1 8.71 5.81 -18.98
CA MET A 1 8.03 4.64 -19.62
C MET A 1 6.59 4.55 -19.10
N ASP A 2 5.62 4.18 -19.93
CA ASP A 2 4.25 3.90 -19.50
C ASP A 2 4.18 2.44 -19.03
N ILE A 3 3.92 2.20 -17.75
CA ILE A 3 3.90 0.84 -17.16
C ILE A 3 2.84 -0.08 -17.77
N ASN A 4 1.83 0.49 -18.44
CA ASN A 4 0.79 -0.31 -19.13
C ASN A 4 1.29 -0.88 -20.46
N LYS A 5 2.29 -0.26 -21.07
CA LYS A 5 2.82 -0.63 -22.40
C LYS A 5 3.93 -1.67 -22.35
N VAL A 6 4.60 -1.84 -21.20
CA VAL A 6 5.66 -2.86 -21.08
C VAL A 6 5.12 -4.26 -21.31
N THR A 7 5.91 -5.14 -21.88
CA THR A 7 5.56 -6.55 -22.12
C THR A 7 6.15 -7.48 -21.07
N ALA A 8 7.20 -7.02 -20.39
CA ALA A 8 7.91 -7.78 -19.37
C ALA A 8 8.22 -6.92 -18.14
N VAL A 9 8.27 -7.54 -16.98
CA VAL A 9 8.65 -6.89 -15.72
C VAL A 9 9.62 -7.79 -14.98
N TYR A 10 10.76 -7.23 -14.58
CA TYR A 10 11.77 -7.95 -13.83
C TYR A 10 11.93 -7.40 -12.42
N PHE A 11 11.89 -8.27 -11.41
CA PHE A 11 11.89 -7.88 -10.01
C PHE A 11 13.21 -8.23 -9.33
N VAL A 12 13.89 -7.25 -8.74
CA VAL A 12 15.09 -7.45 -7.93
C VAL A 12 14.70 -7.35 -6.45
N GLY A 13 14.70 -8.51 -5.75
CA GLY A 13 14.14 -8.69 -4.42
C GLY A 13 12.67 -9.16 -4.47
N ALA A 14 12.40 -10.21 -5.25
CA ALA A 14 11.04 -10.70 -5.55
C ALA A 14 10.28 -11.28 -4.35
N GLY A 15 10.98 -11.80 -3.32
CA GLY A 15 10.39 -12.50 -2.18
C GLY A 15 9.77 -11.61 -1.10
N GLY A 16 9.84 -10.28 -1.24
CA GLY A 16 9.19 -9.37 -0.31
C GLY A 16 7.67 -9.36 -0.46
N ILE A 17 6.92 -9.29 0.66
CA ILE A 17 5.45 -9.29 0.65
C ILE A 17 4.86 -8.19 -0.24
N GLY A 18 5.41 -6.99 -0.23
CA GLY A 18 4.96 -5.90 -1.10
C GLY A 18 5.36 -6.07 -2.57
N MET A 19 6.42 -6.84 -2.86
CA MET A 19 6.83 -7.18 -4.22
C MET A 19 5.92 -8.25 -4.82
N SER A 20 5.52 -9.25 -4.02
CA SER A 20 4.64 -10.32 -4.49
C SER A 20 3.29 -9.82 -4.98
N ALA A 21 2.73 -8.79 -4.36
CA ALA A 21 1.50 -8.15 -4.84
C ALA A 21 1.67 -7.54 -6.24
N LEU A 22 2.79 -6.86 -6.51
CA LEU A 22 3.08 -6.33 -7.85
C LEU A 22 3.37 -7.43 -8.86
N ILE A 23 4.09 -8.49 -8.48
CA ILE A 23 4.33 -9.67 -9.33
C ILE A 23 2.99 -10.25 -9.79
N ARG A 24 2.09 -10.54 -8.87
CA ARG A 24 0.74 -11.05 -9.15
C ARG A 24 -0.08 -10.08 -10.03
N TYR A 25 0.02 -8.77 -9.75
CA TYR A 25 -0.64 -7.75 -10.57
C TYR A 25 -0.18 -7.81 -12.02
N PHE A 26 1.12 -7.86 -12.30
CA PHE A 26 1.63 -7.89 -13.66
C PHE A 26 1.36 -9.23 -14.35
N LEU A 27 1.41 -10.35 -13.62
CA LEU A 27 0.98 -11.67 -14.15
C LEU A 27 -0.51 -11.62 -14.57
N ALA A 28 -1.39 -11.08 -13.73
CA ALA A 28 -2.82 -10.94 -14.04
C ALA A 28 -3.09 -9.98 -15.23
N LYS A 29 -2.17 -9.02 -15.46
CA LYS A 29 -2.20 -8.16 -16.67
C LYS A 29 -1.57 -8.84 -17.90
N GLY A 30 -1.24 -10.12 -17.84
CA GLY A 30 -0.69 -10.89 -18.95
C GLY A 30 0.76 -10.52 -19.29
N LYS A 31 1.50 -9.89 -18.39
CA LYS A 31 2.91 -9.55 -18.60
C LYS A 31 3.81 -10.76 -18.28
N ARG A 32 4.94 -10.86 -18.96
CA ARG A 32 6.00 -11.78 -18.53
C ARG A 32 6.66 -11.24 -17.28
N VAL A 33 6.78 -12.06 -16.26
CA VAL A 33 7.36 -11.64 -14.97
C VAL A 33 8.52 -12.56 -14.63
N GLY A 34 9.67 -11.95 -14.34
CA GLY A 34 10.85 -12.63 -13.84
C GLY A 34 11.48 -11.87 -12.68
N GLY A 35 12.48 -12.45 -12.07
CA GLY A 35 13.18 -11.75 -11.00
C GLY A 35 14.19 -12.58 -10.25
N TYR A 36 14.81 -11.89 -9.32
CA TYR A 36 15.79 -12.41 -8.39
C TYR A 36 15.30 -12.23 -6.95
N ASP A 37 15.56 -13.21 -6.11
CA ASP A 37 15.58 -13.04 -4.65
C ASP A 37 16.78 -13.75 -4.04
N LYS A 38 17.25 -13.26 -2.90
CA LYS A 38 18.41 -13.85 -2.23
C LYS A 38 18.07 -15.22 -1.62
N THR A 39 16.84 -15.42 -1.20
CA THR A 39 16.44 -16.57 -0.36
C THR A 39 15.20 -17.25 -0.91
N PRO A 40 15.25 -18.55 -1.20
CA PRO A 40 14.05 -19.34 -1.46
C PRO A 40 13.09 -19.27 -0.28
N SER A 41 11.80 -19.12 -0.55
CA SER A 41 10.73 -19.09 0.47
C SER A 41 9.46 -19.67 -0.12
N ASP A 42 8.51 -20.05 0.75
CA ASP A 42 7.20 -20.55 0.31
C ASP A 42 6.54 -19.53 -0.64
N LEU A 43 6.66 -18.24 -0.34
CA LEU A 43 6.12 -17.17 -1.18
C LEU A 43 6.75 -17.15 -2.58
N THR A 44 8.07 -17.26 -2.69
CA THR A 44 8.73 -17.28 -4.02
C THR A 44 8.39 -18.55 -4.80
N GLU A 45 8.20 -19.68 -4.14
CA GLU A 45 7.78 -20.92 -4.79
C GLU A 45 6.31 -20.85 -5.25
N GLU A 46 5.43 -20.18 -4.49
CA GLU A 46 4.07 -19.87 -4.95
C GLU A 46 4.08 -19.00 -6.20
N LEU A 47 4.84 -17.89 -6.20
CA LEU A 47 4.96 -17.00 -7.35
C LEU A 47 5.49 -17.72 -8.60
N LYS A 48 6.41 -18.66 -8.44
CA LYS A 48 6.88 -19.52 -9.56
C LYS A 48 5.77 -20.42 -10.09
N LYS A 49 4.95 -21.01 -9.21
CA LYS A 49 3.77 -21.79 -9.63
C LYS A 49 2.72 -20.92 -10.35
N GLU A 50 2.61 -19.64 -9.95
CA GLU A 50 1.75 -18.65 -10.60
C GLU A 50 2.27 -18.18 -11.96
N GLY A 51 3.54 -18.49 -12.31
CA GLY A 51 4.12 -18.19 -13.62
C GLY A 51 5.27 -17.19 -13.62
N ALA A 52 5.79 -16.77 -12.47
CA ALA A 52 6.96 -15.93 -12.40
C ALA A 52 8.26 -16.76 -12.56
N ASP A 53 9.23 -16.25 -13.32
CA ASP A 53 10.55 -16.86 -13.51
C ASP A 53 11.54 -16.29 -12.48
N ILE A 54 11.67 -16.94 -11.31
CA ILE A 54 12.50 -16.45 -10.19
C ILE A 54 13.70 -17.35 -9.97
N HIS A 55 14.89 -16.74 -9.91
CA HIS A 55 16.13 -17.40 -9.51
C HIS A 55 16.72 -16.77 -8.23
N TYR A 56 17.78 -17.41 -7.66
CA TYR A 56 18.29 -17.10 -6.33
C TYR A 56 19.79 -16.74 -6.30
N GLU A 57 20.41 -16.61 -7.47
CA GLU A 57 21.82 -16.19 -7.60
C GLU A 57 21.86 -14.81 -8.25
N ASP A 58 22.65 -13.88 -7.69
CA ASP A 58 22.94 -12.58 -8.31
C ASP A 58 23.88 -12.78 -9.51
N ASN A 59 23.29 -13.11 -10.66
CA ASN A 59 24.05 -13.48 -11.86
C ASN A 59 23.31 -13.05 -13.14
N VAL A 60 23.86 -12.08 -13.84
CA VAL A 60 23.32 -11.56 -15.11
C VAL A 60 23.06 -12.64 -16.16
N ALA A 61 23.83 -13.75 -16.14
CA ALA A 61 23.63 -14.84 -17.08
C ALA A 61 22.32 -15.60 -16.87
N LEU A 62 21.71 -15.49 -15.68
CA LEU A 62 20.41 -16.10 -15.34
C LEU A 62 19.22 -15.24 -15.76
N ILE A 63 19.44 -13.99 -16.15
CA ILE A 63 18.38 -13.14 -16.68
C ILE A 63 17.88 -13.74 -18.00
N GLY A 64 16.62 -14.18 -18.01
CA GLY A 64 16.01 -14.77 -19.20
C GLY A 64 15.95 -13.79 -20.38
N GLU A 65 16.04 -14.30 -21.60
CA GLU A 65 16.05 -13.50 -22.84
C GLU A 65 14.80 -12.59 -22.94
N ALA A 66 13.70 -13.00 -22.35
CA ALA A 66 12.45 -12.24 -22.32
C ALA A 66 12.57 -10.88 -21.60
N PHE A 67 13.60 -10.68 -20.79
CA PHE A 67 13.83 -9.49 -19.95
C PHE A 67 15.03 -8.65 -20.40
N LYS A 68 15.62 -8.94 -21.57
CA LYS A 68 16.82 -8.27 -22.05
C LYS A 68 16.57 -7.11 -23.02
N SER A 69 15.30 -6.77 -23.28
CA SER A 69 14.90 -5.62 -24.12
C SER A 69 14.60 -4.39 -23.24
N PRO A 70 15.43 -3.33 -23.26
CA PRO A 70 15.18 -2.12 -22.46
C PRO A 70 13.88 -1.40 -22.82
N ASP A 71 13.46 -1.47 -24.08
CA ASP A 71 12.26 -0.78 -24.56
C ASP A 71 10.96 -1.41 -24.03
N ASP A 72 11.00 -2.71 -23.73
CA ASP A 72 9.83 -3.51 -23.38
C ASP A 72 9.79 -3.98 -21.92
N THR A 73 10.91 -3.81 -21.20
CA THR A 73 11.08 -4.35 -19.84
C THR A 73 11.15 -3.24 -18.80
N LEU A 74 10.27 -3.30 -17.82
CA LEU A 74 10.36 -2.52 -16.58
C LEU A 74 11.13 -3.33 -15.54
N VAL A 75 12.11 -2.70 -14.87
CA VAL A 75 12.81 -3.29 -13.74
C VAL A 75 12.30 -2.66 -12.44
N VAL A 76 11.88 -3.51 -11.51
CA VAL A 76 11.35 -3.08 -10.20
C VAL A 76 12.25 -3.59 -9.09
N TYR A 77 12.66 -2.72 -8.17
CA TYR A 77 13.51 -3.12 -7.06
C TYR A 77 13.00 -2.63 -5.70
N THR A 78 13.45 -3.28 -4.64
CA THR A 78 13.20 -2.90 -3.25
C THR A 78 14.45 -2.26 -2.62
N PRO A 79 14.31 -1.29 -1.70
CA PRO A 79 15.45 -0.70 -0.97
C PRO A 79 16.30 -1.70 -0.18
N ALA A 80 15.78 -2.89 0.11
CA ALA A 80 16.53 -3.96 0.79
C ALA A 80 17.67 -4.55 -0.05
N VAL A 81 17.64 -4.34 -1.38
CA VAL A 81 18.71 -4.78 -2.28
C VAL A 81 19.83 -3.76 -2.30
N PRO A 82 21.10 -4.16 -2.08
CA PRO A 82 22.23 -3.25 -2.07
C PRO A 82 22.46 -2.64 -3.47
N GLU A 83 22.93 -1.40 -3.50
CA GLU A 83 23.25 -0.68 -4.76
C GLU A 83 24.32 -1.39 -5.61
N SER A 84 25.17 -2.21 -4.97
CA SER A 84 26.20 -3.02 -5.63
C SER A 84 25.69 -4.32 -6.25
N HIS A 85 24.37 -4.59 -6.19
CA HIS A 85 23.78 -5.80 -6.77
C HIS A 85 24.07 -5.88 -8.28
N THR A 86 24.57 -7.03 -8.73
CA THR A 86 25.13 -7.18 -10.09
C THR A 86 24.05 -6.98 -11.15
N GLU A 87 22.90 -7.62 -11.01
CA GLU A 87 21.80 -7.49 -11.97
C GLU A 87 21.20 -6.08 -11.97
N LEU A 88 21.03 -5.46 -10.79
CA LEU A 88 20.54 -4.07 -10.71
C LEU A 88 21.48 -3.09 -11.40
N THR A 89 22.79 -3.28 -11.21
CA THR A 89 23.84 -2.50 -11.89
C THR A 89 23.80 -2.72 -13.39
N TYR A 90 23.64 -3.98 -13.83
CA TYR A 90 23.50 -4.33 -15.24
C TYR A 90 22.33 -3.59 -15.89
N PHE A 91 21.12 -3.67 -15.30
CA PHE A 91 19.94 -3.00 -15.87
C PHE A 91 20.11 -1.48 -15.96
N ARG A 92 20.70 -0.85 -14.92
CA ARG A 92 20.98 0.59 -14.93
C ARG A 92 21.97 0.99 -16.02
N ALA A 93 23.01 0.18 -16.21
CA ALA A 93 24.05 0.45 -17.23
C ALA A 93 23.58 0.25 -18.67
N HIS A 94 22.52 -0.55 -18.89
CA HIS A 94 22.03 -0.89 -20.23
C HIS A 94 20.74 -0.16 -20.62
N GLY A 95 20.39 0.94 -19.92
CA GLY A 95 19.31 1.84 -20.33
C GLY A 95 17.91 1.38 -20.02
N PHE A 96 17.74 0.40 -19.12
CA PHE A 96 16.42 -0.02 -18.66
C PHE A 96 15.78 1.04 -17.77
N GLU A 97 14.44 1.15 -17.82
CA GLU A 97 13.70 1.90 -16.80
C GLU A 97 13.70 1.10 -15.51
N VAL A 98 14.35 1.64 -14.47
CA VAL A 98 14.50 1.01 -13.16
C VAL A 98 13.72 1.83 -12.13
N MET A 99 12.70 1.23 -11.53
CA MET A 99 11.83 1.91 -10.57
C MET A 99 11.86 1.23 -9.20
N LYS A 100 11.83 2.04 -8.13
CA LYS A 100 11.49 1.52 -6.80
C LYS A 100 10.04 1.00 -6.78
N ARG A 101 9.77 -0.06 -6.01
CA ARG A 101 8.42 -0.60 -5.78
C ARG A 101 7.37 0.49 -5.54
N ALA A 102 7.68 1.43 -4.64
CA ALA A 102 6.77 2.52 -4.29
C ALA A 102 6.42 3.43 -5.47
N ARG A 103 7.38 3.68 -6.39
CA ARG A 103 7.12 4.45 -7.60
C ARG A 103 6.18 3.73 -8.56
N VAL A 104 6.28 2.40 -8.67
CA VAL A 104 5.34 1.60 -9.49
C VAL A 104 3.92 1.69 -8.93
N LEU A 105 3.75 1.59 -7.60
CA LEU A 105 2.44 1.83 -6.98
C LEU A 105 1.94 3.25 -7.24
N GLY A 106 2.83 4.24 -7.23
CA GLY A 106 2.51 5.62 -7.60
C GLY A 106 1.96 5.73 -9.03
N GLU A 107 2.59 5.06 -10.00
CA GLU A 107 2.09 5.05 -11.38
C GLU A 107 0.70 4.38 -11.50
N ILE A 108 0.46 3.32 -10.73
CA ILE A 108 -0.86 2.67 -10.65
C ILE A 108 -1.92 3.64 -10.12
N THR A 109 -1.61 4.41 -9.06
CA THR A 109 -2.57 5.37 -8.47
C THR A 109 -2.91 6.55 -9.39
N LYS A 110 -2.04 6.90 -10.33
CA LYS A 110 -2.34 7.95 -11.32
C LYS A 110 -3.50 7.57 -12.26
N SER A 111 -3.66 6.28 -12.54
CA SER A 111 -4.69 5.75 -13.45
C SER A 111 -5.91 5.17 -12.73
N SER A 112 -5.95 5.25 -11.40
CA SER A 112 -7.04 4.74 -10.56
C SER A 112 -7.44 5.75 -9.49
N ARG A 113 -8.52 5.49 -8.76
CA ARG A 113 -8.87 6.22 -7.55
C ARG A 113 -8.21 5.55 -6.34
N GLY A 114 -7.01 6.02 -5.97
CA GLY A 114 -6.24 5.48 -4.85
C GLY A 114 -6.87 5.78 -3.50
N LEU A 115 -7.22 4.76 -2.74
CA LEU A 115 -7.65 4.82 -1.34
C LEU A 115 -6.44 4.46 -0.47
N CYS A 116 -5.69 5.46 -0.05
CA CYS A 116 -4.37 5.30 0.55
C CYS A 116 -4.44 5.38 2.07
N VAL A 117 -4.08 4.32 2.77
CA VAL A 117 -4.08 4.26 4.24
C VAL A 117 -2.65 4.42 4.75
N ALA A 118 -2.38 5.56 5.38
CA ALA A 118 -1.10 5.92 6.00
C ALA A 118 -1.19 5.95 7.52
N GLY A 119 -0.05 5.90 8.17
CA GLY A 119 0.09 6.05 9.63
C GLY A 119 1.12 5.13 10.21
N THR A 120 1.72 5.50 11.32
CA THR A 120 2.70 4.67 12.04
C THR A 120 2.10 3.31 12.42
N HIS A 121 0.83 3.32 12.86
CA HIS A 121 0.12 2.12 13.32
C HIS A 121 -1.22 1.96 12.61
N GLY A 122 -1.64 0.71 12.40
CA GLY A 122 -2.97 0.37 11.90
C GLY A 122 -3.13 0.39 10.38
N LYS A 123 -2.11 0.69 9.60
CA LYS A 123 -2.15 0.68 8.12
C LYS A 123 -2.72 -0.62 7.55
N THR A 124 -2.06 -1.73 7.85
CA THR A 124 -2.44 -3.07 7.32
C THR A 124 -3.84 -3.47 7.75
N THR A 125 -4.20 -3.26 9.02
CA THR A 125 -5.54 -3.60 9.52
C THR A 125 -6.60 -2.78 8.82
N THR A 126 -6.42 -1.45 8.74
CA THR A 126 -7.41 -0.55 8.15
C THR A 126 -7.54 -0.77 6.64
N SER A 127 -6.42 -0.90 5.91
CA SER A 127 -6.46 -1.17 4.47
C SER A 127 -7.09 -2.53 4.16
N SER A 128 -6.82 -3.55 4.98
CA SER A 128 -7.43 -4.88 4.85
C SER A 128 -8.94 -4.87 5.08
N MET A 129 -9.39 -4.18 6.12
CA MET A 129 -10.83 -4.01 6.40
C MET A 129 -11.52 -3.23 5.30
N LEU A 130 -10.93 -2.11 4.84
CA LEU A 130 -11.45 -1.32 3.74
C LEU A 130 -11.57 -2.14 2.46
N ALA A 131 -10.52 -2.87 2.09
CA ALA A 131 -10.52 -3.73 0.91
C ALA A 131 -11.60 -4.82 1.02
N HIS A 132 -11.73 -5.45 2.19
CA HIS A 132 -12.77 -6.45 2.42
C HIS A 132 -14.18 -5.89 2.28
N LEU A 133 -14.46 -4.75 2.93
CA LEU A 133 -15.78 -4.10 2.85
C LEU A 133 -16.15 -3.70 1.42
N LEU A 134 -15.21 -3.11 0.68
CA LEU A 134 -15.43 -2.75 -0.72
C LEU A 134 -15.66 -3.98 -1.58
N LYS A 135 -14.89 -5.05 -1.38
CA LYS A 135 -15.00 -6.31 -2.12
C LYS A 135 -16.33 -7.03 -1.87
N GLN A 136 -16.91 -6.88 -0.67
CA GLN A 136 -18.22 -7.41 -0.33
C GLN A 136 -19.38 -6.48 -0.75
N SER A 137 -19.09 -5.30 -1.25
CA SER A 137 -20.07 -4.33 -1.72
C SER A 137 -20.17 -4.29 -3.25
N PRO A 138 -21.22 -3.69 -3.83
CA PRO A 138 -21.31 -3.45 -5.28
C PRO A 138 -20.24 -2.52 -5.85
N VAL A 139 -19.48 -1.82 -5.00
CA VAL A 139 -18.41 -0.89 -5.40
C VAL A 139 -17.19 -1.64 -5.91
N ASP A 140 -16.87 -2.78 -5.29
CA ASP A 140 -15.66 -3.59 -5.56
C ASP A 140 -14.36 -2.75 -5.47
N CYS A 141 -13.20 -3.37 -5.52
CA CYS A 141 -11.90 -2.67 -5.55
C CYS A 141 -10.76 -3.56 -6.03
N ASN A 142 -9.67 -2.89 -6.43
CA ASN A 142 -8.34 -3.48 -6.42
C ASN A 142 -7.70 -3.20 -5.05
N ALA A 143 -6.76 -4.02 -4.60
CA ALA A 143 -6.03 -3.76 -3.36
C ALA A 143 -4.60 -4.29 -3.39
N PHE A 144 -3.65 -3.48 -2.91
CA PHE A 144 -2.26 -3.84 -2.65
C PHE A 144 -2.02 -3.71 -1.15
N LEU A 145 -1.86 -4.84 -0.47
CA LEU A 145 -1.85 -4.94 0.98
C LEU A 145 -0.48 -5.35 1.52
N GLY A 146 -0.16 -4.89 2.71
CA GLY A 146 1.08 -5.23 3.41
C GLY A 146 1.09 -6.61 4.08
N GLY A 147 0.01 -7.37 3.96
CA GLY A 147 -0.12 -8.72 4.51
C GLY A 147 -1.10 -9.57 3.72
N ILE A 148 -0.99 -10.89 3.86
CA ILE A 148 -1.91 -11.85 3.23
C ILE A 148 -3.23 -11.86 4.00
N LEU A 149 -4.33 -11.55 3.32
CA LEU A 149 -5.67 -11.73 3.88
C LEU A 149 -6.05 -13.20 3.85
N LYS A 150 -6.31 -13.77 5.01
CA LYS A 150 -6.69 -15.19 5.14
C LYS A 150 -7.93 -15.55 4.34
N ASN A 151 -8.92 -14.65 4.27
CA ASN A 151 -10.17 -14.89 3.53
C ASN A 151 -9.99 -14.96 2.01
N TYR A 152 -8.87 -14.44 1.49
CA TYR A 152 -8.58 -14.38 0.06
C TYR A 152 -7.27 -15.08 -0.31
N GLU A 153 -6.53 -15.57 0.69
CA GLU A 153 -5.21 -16.21 0.56
C GLU A 153 -4.23 -15.40 -0.29
N SER A 154 -4.40 -14.06 -0.29
CA SER A 154 -3.63 -13.14 -1.12
C SER A 154 -3.43 -11.79 -0.46
N ASN A 155 -2.39 -11.09 -0.88
CA ASN A 155 -2.14 -9.68 -0.59
C ASN A 155 -2.45 -8.76 -1.79
N LEU A 156 -2.97 -9.34 -2.86
CA LEU A 156 -3.50 -8.65 -4.03
C LEU A 156 -4.97 -9.01 -4.23
N MET A 157 -5.81 -8.02 -4.44
CA MET A 157 -7.16 -8.18 -4.96
C MET A 157 -7.28 -7.41 -6.26
N LEU A 158 -7.97 -7.98 -7.24
CA LEU A 158 -8.25 -7.32 -8.51
C LEU A 158 -9.75 -7.24 -8.77
N SER A 159 -10.14 -6.18 -9.47
CA SER A 159 -11.50 -5.96 -9.96
C SER A 159 -11.45 -5.70 -11.45
N ASP A 160 -12.41 -6.26 -12.16
CA ASP A 160 -12.62 -6.00 -13.60
C ASP A 160 -13.52 -4.79 -13.83
N THR A 161 -14.18 -4.27 -12.81
CA THR A 161 -15.21 -3.25 -12.93
C THR A 161 -14.91 -1.96 -12.16
N SER A 162 -14.12 -2.04 -11.09
CA SER A 162 -13.83 -0.90 -10.21
C SER A 162 -12.48 -0.26 -10.53
N ASP A 163 -12.44 1.06 -10.53
CA ASP A 163 -11.24 1.88 -10.60
C ASP A 163 -10.70 2.28 -9.21
N PHE A 164 -11.37 1.88 -8.12
CA PHE A 164 -10.85 2.05 -6.78
C PHE A 164 -9.68 1.09 -6.51
N THR A 165 -8.62 1.63 -5.91
CA THR A 165 -7.45 0.85 -5.54
C THR A 165 -7.05 1.15 -4.11
N VAL A 166 -7.24 0.19 -3.20
CA VAL A 166 -6.81 0.29 -1.81
C VAL A 166 -5.31 0.04 -1.71
N ILE A 167 -4.59 0.95 -1.08
CA ILE A 167 -3.13 0.88 -0.96
C ILE A 167 -2.72 1.16 0.48
N GLU A 168 -1.91 0.28 1.03
CA GLU A 168 -1.17 0.57 2.24
C GLU A 168 -0.04 1.56 1.92
N ALA A 169 -0.20 2.81 2.38
CA ALA A 169 0.71 3.92 2.11
C ALA A 169 1.84 3.91 3.15
N ASP A 170 2.95 3.29 2.78
CA ASP A 170 4.11 3.07 3.63
C ASP A 170 4.94 4.35 3.76
N GLU A 171 5.10 4.85 4.99
CA GLU A 171 5.93 6.00 5.31
C GLU A 171 7.42 5.70 5.30
N PHE A 172 7.81 4.42 5.42
CA PHE A 172 9.21 4.00 5.37
C PHE A 172 9.89 4.53 4.10
N ASP A 173 11.09 5.11 4.23
CA ASP A 173 11.85 5.74 3.13
C ASP A 173 11.01 6.76 2.30
N ARG A 174 10.01 7.38 2.92
CA ARG A 174 9.06 8.30 2.27
C ARG A 174 8.36 7.70 1.04
N SER A 175 8.17 6.39 1.03
CA SER A 175 7.58 5.65 -0.09
C SER A 175 6.19 6.15 -0.47
N PHE A 176 5.38 6.57 0.50
CA PHE A 176 4.03 7.12 0.26
C PHE A 176 4.03 8.45 -0.52
N HIS A 177 5.17 9.15 -0.66
CA HIS A 177 5.24 10.37 -1.48
C HIS A 177 5.16 10.12 -2.99
N TRP A 178 5.26 8.89 -3.43
CA TRP A 178 5.05 8.53 -4.84
C TRP A 178 3.58 8.40 -5.21
N LEU A 179 2.70 8.24 -4.21
CA LEU A 179 1.28 8.02 -4.43
C LEU A 179 0.56 9.31 -4.84
N THR A 180 -0.57 9.15 -5.53
CA THR A 180 -1.49 10.23 -5.88
C THR A 180 -2.88 9.87 -5.33
N PRO A 181 -3.13 10.09 -4.02
CA PRO A 181 -4.36 9.65 -3.38
C PRO A 181 -5.59 10.37 -3.93
N TYR A 182 -6.67 9.62 -4.20
CA TYR A 182 -8.03 10.16 -4.28
C TYR A 182 -8.59 10.32 -2.87
N MET A 183 -8.41 9.32 -2.00
CA MET A 183 -8.69 9.43 -0.57
C MET A 183 -7.44 9.03 0.22
N ALA A 184 -7.08 9.83 1.21
CA ALA A 184 -6.06 9.48 2.17
C ALA A 184 -6.68 9.29 3.56
N VAL A 185 -6.27 8.23 4.25
CA VAL A 185 -6.57 8.01 5.67
C VAL A 185 -5.28 8.12 6.46
N ILE A 186 -5.25 8.92 7.53
CA ILE A 186 -4.13 8.96 8.47
C ILE A 186 -4.58 8.45 9.82
N THR A 187 -4.05 7.29 10.22
CA THR A 187 -4.45 6.58 11.45
C THR A 187 -3.67 7.03 12.68
N SER A 188 -2.39 7.35 12.50
CA SER A 188 -1.49 7.86 13.54
C SER A 188 -0.28 8.51 12.89
N ALA A 189 0.47 9.31 13.64
CA ALA A 189 1.72 9.93 13.20
C ALA A 189 2.72 9.99 14.37
N ASP A 190 2.76 8.93 15.19
CA ASP A 190 3.73 8.79 16.27
C ASP A 190 5.12 8.62 15.65
N PRO A 191 6.14 9.34 16.11
CA PRO A 191 7.47 9.27 15.52
C PRO A 191 8.03 7.84 15.49
N ASP A 192 8.42 7.40 14.30
CA ASP A 192 9.08 6.12 14.05
C ASP A 192 10.14 6.31 12.95
N HIS A 193 10.97 5.29 12.72
CA HIS A 193 12.01 5.31 11.68
C HIS A 193 12.92 6.56 11.74
N LEU A 194 13.31 6.96 12.97
CA LEU A 194 14.13 8.17 13.17
C LEU A 194 15.56 8.03 12.61
N ASP A 195 16.03 6.82 12.36
CA ASP A 195 17.23 6.51 11.59
C ASP A 195 17.17 7.01 10.15
N ILE A 196 15.96 7.09 9.56
CA ILE A 196 15.71 7.59 8.20
C ILE A 196 15.29 9.07 8.20
N TYR A 197 14.46 9.45 9.16
CA TYR A 197 13.88 10.79 9.23
C TYR A 197 14.75 11.80 9.97
N GLY A 198 15.61 11.33 10.88
CA GLY A 198 16.48 12.15 11.72
C GLY A 198 15.76 12.76 12.92
N THR A 199 14.60 13.39 12.75
CA THR A 199 13.82 14.04 13.81
C THR A 199 12.33 13.71 13.74
N ALA A 200 11.62 13.88 14.86
CA ALA A 200 10.16 13.76 14.93
C ALA A 200 9.44 14.82 14.07
N GLU A 201 10.03 16.00 13.95
CA GLU A 201 9.53 17.09 13.09
C GLU A 201 9.58 16.68 11.62
N ALA A 202 10.72 16.16 11.15
CA ALA A 202 10.88 15.71 9.77
C ALA A 202 9.93 14.51 9.44
N TYR A 203 9.69 13.64 10.43
CA TYR A 203 8.69 12.58 10.31
C TYR A 203 7.28 13.15 10.11
N ARG A 204 6.86 14.09 10.96
CA ARG A 204 5.57 14.77 10.88
C ARG A 204 5.42 15.53 9.56
N GLU A 205 6.42 16.32 9.17
CA GLU A 205 6.42 17.06 7.89
C GLU A 205 6.24 16.14 6.67
N SER A 206 6.70 14.90 6.78
CA SER A 206 6.50 13.90 5.73
C SER A 206 5.02 13.53 5.57
N PHE A 207 4.27 13.41 6.66
CA PHE A 207 2.80 13.23 6.60
C PHE A 207 2.10 14.49 6.07
N GLU A 208 2.51 15.67 6.50
CA GLU A 208 1.97 16.94 5.98
C GLU A 208 2.19 17.05 4.46
N LYS A 209 3.38 16.65 3.98
CA LYS A 209 3.64 16.58 2.54
C LYS A 209 2.75 15.53 1.86
N PHE A 210 2.56 14.37 2.46
CA PHE A 210 1.67 13.35 1.89
C PHE A 210 0.24 13.88 1.70
N THR A 211 -0.30 14.68 2.64
CA THR A 211 -1.62 15.29 2.48
C THR A 211 -1.71 16.23 1.28
N SER A 212 -0.61 16.87 0.89
CA SER A 212 -0.56 17.75 -0.29
C SER A 212 -0.61 17.03 -1.63
N LEU A 213 -0.46 15.69 -1.62
CA LEU A 213 -0.52 14.85 -2.81
C LEU A 213 -1.95 14.36 -3.12
N ILE A 214 -2.90 14.63 -2.24
CA ILE A 214 -4.31 14.28 -2.45
C ILE A 214 -4.85 15.10 -3.63
N ARG A 215 -5.52 14.43 -4.54
CA ARG A 215 -6.11 15.06 -5.74
C ARG A 215 -7.16 16.11 -5.37
N PRO A 216 -7.33 17.18 -6.15
CA PRO A 216 -8.30 18.24 -5.86
C PRO A 216 -9.76 17.75 -5.73
N ASP A 217 -10.12 16.64 -6.39
CA ASP A 217 -11.44 16.00 -6.32
C ASP A 217 -11.55 14.97 -5.17
N GLY A 218 -10.52 14.91 -4.33
CA GLY A 218 -10.38 13.89 -3.29
C GLY A 218 -10.74 14.35 -1.87
N CYS A 219 -10.39 13.50 -0.90
CA CYS A 219 -10.58 13.82 0.51
C CYS A 219 -9.48 13.23 1.41
N LEU A 220 -9.30 13.90 2.56
CA LEU A 220 -8.53 13.42 3.70
C LEU A 220 -9.49 12.97 4.80
N LEU A 221 -9.24 11.79 5.36
CA LEU A 221 -9.83 11.33 6.62
C LEU A 221 -8.71 11.20 7.65
N ILE A 222 -8.70 12.06 8.65
CA ILE A 222 -7.62 12.15 9.63
C ILE A 222 -8.13 11.89 11.05
N LYS A 223 -7.38 11.10 11.82
CA LYS A 223 -7.73 10.89 13.24
C LYS A 223 -7.64 12.20 14.00
N LYS A 224 -8.70 12.54 14.72
CA LYS A 224 -8.75 13.76 15.53
C LYS A 224 -7.67 13.75 16.62
N GLY A 225 -7.02 14.89 16.81
CA GLY A 225 -5.99 15.06 17.85
C GLY A 225 -4.58 14.58 17.48
N ILE A 226 -4.33 14.05 16.29
CA ILE A 226 -2.94 13.77 15.87
C ILE A 226 -2.21 15.07 15.50
N ASN A 227 -0.91 15.10 15.77
CA ASN A 227 -0.06 16.27 15.53
C ASN A 227 0.45 16.33 14.09
N VAL A 228 -0.48 16.49 13.13
CA VAL A 228 -0.19 16.71 11.70
C VAL A 228 -1.05 17.86 11.24
N THR A 229 -0.45 18.85 10.61
CA THR A 229 -1.18 19.97 9.98
C THR A 229 -1.34 19.70 8.49
N PRO A 230 -2.54 19.33 7.99
CA PRO A 230 -2.73 19.00 6.59
C PRO A 230 -2.37 20.18 5.66
N ARG A 231 -1.72 19.88 4.53
CA ARG A 231 -1.39 20.84 3.46
C ARG A 231 -2.22 20.52 2.22
N LEU A 232 -3.52 20.74 2.31
CA LEU A 232 -4.46 20.31 1.28
C LEU A 232 -4.43 21.25 0.06
N GLN A 233 -4.62 20.67 -1.13
CA GLN A 233 -4.89 21.42 -2.35
C GLN A 233 -6.32 21.99 -2.31
N GLU A 234 -6.57 23.05 -3.08
CA GLU A 234 -7.91 23.60 -3.24
C GLU A 234 -8.87 22.53 -3.78
N GLY A 235 -10.06 22.43 -3.19
CA GLY A 235 -11.08 21.43 -3.55
C GLY A 235 -11.02 20.12 -2.75
N VAL A 236 -9.92 19.82 -2.07
CA VAL A 236 -9.83 18.63 -1.21
C VAL A 236 -10.68 18.83 0.04
N LYS A 237 -11.55 17.85 0.33
CA LYS A 237 -12.35 17.85 1.56
C LYS A 237 -11.57 17.22 2.70
N GLU A 238 -11.67 17.81 3.88
CA GLU A 238 -11.11 17.25 5.11
C GLU A 238 -12.21 16.76 6.03
N TYR A 239 -12.02 15.57 6.58
CA TYR A 239 -12.87 14.96 7.59
C TYR A 239 -12.03 14.42 8.74
N THR A 240 -12.56 14.56 9.94
CA THR A 240 -11.96 13.98 11.15
C THR A 240 -12.71 12.72 11.59
N TYR A 241 -12.00 11.79 12.22
CA TYR A 241 -12.64 10.67 12.90
C TYR A 241 -12.10 10.44 14.29
N SER A 242 -12.93 9.87 15.17
CA SER A 242 -12.55 9.55 16.54
C SER A 242 -13.40 8.39 17.12
N VAL A 243 -12.82 7.70 18.10
CA VAL A 243 -13.53 6.71 18.93
C VAL A 243 -13.72 7.19 20.36
N THR A 244 -13.20 8.37 20.72
CA THR A 244 -13.18 8.90 22.09
C THR A 244 -13.90 10.23 22.24
N GLU A 245 -14.14 10.92 21.12
CA GLU A 245 -14.75 12.25 21.13
C GLU A 245 -15.53 12.51 19.83
N ILE A 246 -16.40 13.53 19.85
CA ILE A 246 -17.17 13.93 18.66
C ILE A 246 -16.24 14.42 17.57
N ALA A 247 -16.41 13.90 16.36
CA ALA A 247 -15.70 14.23 15.13
C ALA A 247 -16.69 14.21 13.96
N ASP A 248 -16.25 14.38 12.71
CA ASP A 248 -17.13 14.21 11.55
C ASP A 248 -17.63 12.77 11.45
N PHE A 249 -16.75 11.80 11.74
CA PHE A 249 -17.11 10.40 11.90
C PHE A 249 -16.66 9.91 13.27
N TYR A 250 -17.55 9.29 14.03
CA TYR A 250 -17.20 8.80 15.36
C TYR A 250 -18.02 7.58 15.76
N ALA A 251 -17.51 6.88 16.77
CA ALA A 251 -18.22 5.78 17.41
C ALA A 251 -18.81 6.24 18.73
N GLU A 252 -20.04 5.83 19.03
CA GLU A 252 -20.64 5.99 20.34
C GLU A 252 -21.28 4.67 20.82
N ASN A 253 -21.69 4.62 22.08
CA ASN A 253 -22.27 3.42 22.68
C ASN A 253 -21.38 2.17 22.52
N ILE A 254 -20.04 2.36 22.60
CA ILE A 254 -19.09 1.26 22.43
C ILE A 254 -19.24 0.26 23.57
N ARG A 255 -19.48 -0.99 23.22
CA ARG A 255 -19.64 -2.13 24.15
C ARG A 255 -18.65 -3.22 23.77
N ILE A 256 -17.98 -3.77 24.76
CA ILE A 256 -17.07 -4.89 24.60
C ILE A 256 -17.62 -6.06 25.41
N CYS A 257 -18.06 -7.11 24.74
CA CYS A 257 -18.63 -8.30 25.35
C CYS A 257 -18.08 -9.54 24.67
N ASP A 258 -17.58 -10.48 25.45
CA ASP A 258 -17.09 -11.81 24.98
C ASP A 258 -16.11 -11.75 23.79
N GLY A 259 -15.26 -10.70 23.76
CA GLY A 259 -14.28 -10.49 22.70
C GLY A 259 -14.83 -9.79 21.45
N ASN A 260 -16.12 -9.50 21.39
CA ASN A 260 -16.74 -8.73 20.33
C ASN A 260 -16.86 -7.26 20.73
N ILE A 261 -16.71 -6.36 19.75
CA ILE A 261 -16.91 -4.92 19.91
C ILE A 261 -18.16 -4.55 19.12
N THR A 262 -19.13 -3.93 19.80
CA THR A 262 -20.30 -3.32 19.16
C THR A 262 -20.32 -1.82 19.45
N PHE A 263 -20.74 -1.03 18.47
CA PHE A 263 -20.83 0.42 18.59
C PHE A 263 -21.85 0.99 17.62
N ASP A 264 -22.27 2.23 17.87
CA ASP A 264 -23.03 3.00 16.89
C ASP A 264 -22.05 3.85 16.07
N PHE A 265 -22.09 3.69 14.76
CA PHE A 265 -21.35 4.55 13.83
C PHE A 265 -22.14 5.81 13.54
N VAL A 266 -21.52 6.97 13.71
CA VAL A 266 -22.10 8.27 13.44
C VAL A 266 -21.24 9.04 12.43
N GLY A 267 -21.88 9.53 11.39
CA GLY A 267 -21.27 10.40 10.37
C GLY A 267 -22.18 11.59 10.08
N PRO A 268 -21.77 12.55 9.21
CA PRO A 268 -22.50 13.80 8.99
C PRO A 268 -23.97 13.63 8.58
N GLU A 269 -24.26 12.59 7.83
CA GLU A 269 -25.63 12.35 7.30
C GLU A 269 -26.11 10.92 7.57
N ILE A 270 -25.38 10.17 8.40
CA ILE A 270 -25.68 8.75 8.64
C ILE A 270 -25.42 8.36 10.08
N ARG A 271 -26.33 7.53 10.60
CA ARG A 271 -26.13 6.80 11.85
C ARG A 271 -26.49 5.35 11.64
N ILE A 272 -25.57 4.45 11.98
CA ILE A 272 -25.77 3.01 11.91
C ILE A 272 -25.62 2.45 13.32
N PRO A 273 -26.71 2.06 13.97
CA PRO A 273 -26.64 1.49 15.30
C PRO A 273 -26.13 0.05 15.27
N ASP A 274 -25.60 -0.41 16.40
CA ASP A 274 -25.25 -1.80 16.68
C ASP A 274 -24.31 -2.43 15.64
N VAL A 275 -23.34 -1.66 15.12
CA VAL A 275 -22.30 -2.21 14.25
C VAL A 275 -21.45 -3.18 15.05
N GLU A 276 -21.39 -4.42 14.63
CA GLU A 276 -20.54 -5.44 15.24
C GLU A 276 -19.20 -5.54 14.49
N LEU A 277 -18.11 -5.42 15.24
CA LEU A 277 -16.75 -5.59 14.72
C LEU A 277 -16.28 -7.00 15.07
N GLY A 278 -16.28 -7.89 14.08
CA GLY A 278 -15.88 -9.30 14.21
C GLY A 278 -14.35 -9.52 14.28
N VAL A 279 -13.56 -8.46 14.44
CA VAL A 279 -12.10 -8.52 14.56
C VAL A 279 -11.69 -7.81 15.84
N PRO A 280 -10.92 -8.46 16.75
CA PRO A 280 -10.38 -7.76 17.91
C PRO A 280 -9.44 -6.65 17.43
N CYS A 281 -9.87 -5.40 17.62
CA CYS A 281 -9.09 -4.24 17.19
C CYS A 281 -8.04 -3.91 18.24
N LEU A 282 -6.77 -4.30 17.98
CA LEU A 282 -5.64 -3.99 18.85
C LEU A 282 -5.40 -2.49 19.06
N LEU A 283 -5.90 -1.63 18.16
CA LEU A 283 -5.81 -0.17 18.30
C LEU A 283 -6.63 0.37 19.48
N TYR A 284 -7.63 -0.40 19.93
CA TYR A 284 -8.47 -0.02 21.07
C TYR A 284 -8.03 -0.66 22.38
N THR A 285 -7.36 -1.82 22.35
CA THR A 285 -7.10 -2.64 23.55
C THR A 285 -5.73 -2.42 24.20
N SER A 286 -4.91 -1.53 23.67
CA SER A 286 -3.59 -1.24 24.21
C SER A 286 -3.56 0.13 24.89
N PRO A 287 -3.77 0.24 26.22
CA PRO A 287 -3.17 1.33 26.95
C PRO A 287 -1.65 1.07 26.93
N ARG A 288 -0.93 1.79 26.11
CA ARG A 288 0.52 1.78 26.20
C ARG A 288 0.94 2.57 27.44
N PRO A 289 1.92 2.06 28.21
CA PRO A 289 2.50 2.79 29.33
C PRO A 289 3.21 4.05 28.89
#